data_fe9e43789b024867813437b5d3ea82e1
#
_entry.id   fe9e43789b024867813437b5d3ea82e1
#
_cell.length_a   1.000
_cell.length_b   1.000
_cell.length_c   1.000
_cell.angle_alpha   90.00
_cell.angle_beta   90.00
_cell.angle_gamma   90.00
#
_symmetry.space_group_name_H-M   'P 1'
#
loop_
_entity.id
_entity.type
_entity.pdbx_description
1 polymer ?
#
loop_
_entity_poly.entity_id
_entity_poly.type
_entity_poly.pdbx_seq_one_letter_code
_entity_poly.pdbx_strand_id
1 'polypeptide(L)'
;MKIKKFLDEANLKIISELTKNGRIKLTELAKKLNVTPAAAKERVERLIKKKIISISALINPEEIYPLSACIGIEADADGTNIIIRKLRNCPLVFHLAKTSGNHSLIINMVAKDISQIEDFLNKQIRSEPGIKHVEVNLSNSIIVPKYLPLRFFPSIDPEYVACGLRVDDEERCPDCPSVKR
;
A
#
# COMPACT_ATOMS: atom_id res chain seq x y z
N MET A 1 2.26 25.08 2.14
CA MET A 1 1.32 25.06 3.27
C MET A 1 -0.12 25.45 2.86
N LYS A 2 -0.63 24.91 1.71
CA LYS A 2 -2.01 25.18 1.19
C LYS A 2 -3.09 24.28 1.80
N ILE A 3 -2.74 23.21 2.52
CA ILE A 3 -3.68 22.22 3.05
C ILE A 3 -4.48 22.74 4.25
N LYS A 4 -3.89 23.56 5.13
CA LYS A 4 -4.59 24.08 6.32
C LYS A 4 -5.87 24.88 5.99
N LYS A 5 -5.90 25.60 4.87
CA LYS A 5 -7.08 26.40 4.46
C LYS A 5 -8.24 25.52 3.92
N PHE A 6 -7.94 24.27 3.52
CA PHE A 6 -8.92 23.35 2.96
C PHE A 6 -9.52 22.41 4.03
N LEU A 7 -8.82 22.18 5.14
CA LEU A 7 -9.28 21.37 6.27
C LEU A 7 -10.07 22.26 7.24
N ASP A 8 -11.23 22.74 6.79
CA ASP A 8 -12.22 23.40 7.65
C ASP A 8 -12.82 22.39 8.63
N GLU A 9 -13.53 22.87 9.64
CA GLU A 9 -14.17 22.04 10.67
C GLU A 9 -15.10 20.98 10.06
N ALA A 10 -15.87 21.34 9.04
CA ALA A 10 -16.78 20.42 8.35
C ALA A 10 -16.00 19.29 7.63
N ASN A 11 -14.89 19.62 6.95
CA ASN A 11 -14.05 18.63 6.29
C ASN A 11 -13.36 17.70 7.30
N LEU A 12 -12.88 18.23 8.43
CA LEU A 12 -12.31 17.41 9.51
C LEU A 12 -13.37 16.46 10.10
N LYS A 13 -14.61 16.92 10.28
CA LYS A 13 -15.72 16.09 10.74
C LYS A 13 -16.07 15.00 9.73
N ILE A 14 -16.07 15.30 8.42
CA ILE A 14 -16.25 14.31 7.36
C ILE A 14 -15.17 13.22 7.44
N ILE A 15 -13.90 13.61 7.55
CA ILE A 15 -12.78 12.66 7.65
C ILE A 15 -12.97 11.79 8.89
N SER A 16 -13.27 12.38 10.05
CA SER A 16 -13.51 11.65 11.30
C SER A 16 -14.66 10.63 11.20
N GLU A 17 -15.74 10.97 10.56
CA GLU A 17 -16.87 10.03 10.38
C GLU A 17 -16.52 8.91 9.38
N LEU A 18 -15.84 9.23 8.28
CA LEU A 18 -15.41 8.26 7.28
C LEU A 18 -14.31 7.31 7.81
N THR A 19 -13.44 7.77 8.72
CA THR A 19 -12.45 6.88 9.36
C THR A 19 -13.08 5.88 10.31
N LYS A 20 -14.23 6.22 10.92
CA LYS A 20 -14.99 5.29 11.77
C LYS A 20 -15.84 4.32 10.93
N ASN A 21 -16.45 4.83 9.86
CA ASN A 21 -17.31 4.05 8.98
C ASN A 21 -17.22 4.58 7.53
N GLY A 22 -16.35 3.96 6.72
CA GLY A 22 -16.20 4.30 5.30
C GLY A 22 -17.46 4.04 4.45
N ARG A 23 -18.48 3.36 5.00
CA ARG A 23 -19.78 3.07 4.34
C ARG A 23 -20.92 3.93 4.86
N ILE A 24 -20.66 4.98 5.64
CA ILE A 24 -21.69 5.89 6.14
C ILE A 24 -22.52 6.46 4.98
N LYS A 25 -23.84 6.47 5.12
CA LYS A 25 -24.72 7.04 4.09
C LYS A 25 -24.56 8.56 4.03
N LEU A 26 -24.54 9.12 2.81
CA LEU A 26 -24.42 10.57 2.62
C LEU A 26 -25.53 11.35 3.32
N THR A 27 -26.75 10.80 3.44
CA THR A 27 -27.86 11.38 4.19
C THR A 27 -27.58 11.46 5.68
N GLU A 28 -26.92 10.45 6.25
CA GLU A 28 -26.53 10.44 7.65
C GLU A 28 -25.36 11.42 7.90
N LEU A 29 -24.37 11.40 7.02
CA LEU A 29 -23.25 12.34 7.08
C LEU A 29 -23.74 13.80 7.01
N ALA A 30 -24.68 14.08 6.11
CA ALA A 30 -25.30 15.40 5.95
C ALA A 30 -26.00 15.87 7.23
N LYS A 31 -26.77 15.00 7.89
CA LYS A 31 -27.41 15.29 9.20
C LYS A 31 -26.36 15.65 10.25
N LYS A 32 -25.27 14.88 10.35
CA LYS A 32 -24.19 15.15 11.31
C LYS A 32 -23.46 16.47 11.06
N LEU A 33 -23.44 16.93 9.81
CA LEU A 33 -22.80 18.18 9.39
C LEU A 33 -23.76 19.38 9.37
N ASN A 34 -25.07 19.13 9.54
CA ASN A 34 -26.13 20.14 9.37
C ASN A 34 -26.11 20.80 7.98
N VAL A 35 -25.97 19.98 6.94
CA VAL A 35 -25.96 20.40 5.53
C VAL A 35 -26.88 19.51 4.70
N THR A 36 -27.09 19.87 3.43
CA THR A 36 -27.82 19.00 2.50
C THR A 36 -26.98 17.78 2.08
N PRO A 37 -27.61 16.65 1.71
CA PRO A 37 -26.88 15.48 1.18
C PRO A 37 -26.03 15.81 -0.06
N ALA A 38 -26.49 16.71 -0.91
CA ALA A 38 -25.73 17.18 -2.07
C ALA A 38 -24.45 17.93 -1.67
N ALA A 39 -24.53 18.82 -0.67
CA ALA A 39 -23.37 19.53 -0.15
C ALA A 39 -22.38 18.59 0.55
N ALA A 40 -22.86 17.59 1.29
CA ALA A 40 -22.01 16.57 1.90
C ALA A 40 -21.27 15.74 0.83
N LYS A 41 -21.99 15.31 -0.21
CA LYS A 41 -21.41 14.58 -1.36
C LYS A 41 -20.31 15.40 -2.04
N GLU A 42 -20.58 16.64 -2.38
CA GLU A 42 -19.60 17.51 -3.04
C GLU A 42 -18.32 17.67 -2.21
N ARG A 43 -18.45 17.81 -0.88
CA ARG A 43 -17.29 17.92 0.03
C ARG A 43 -16.47 16.63 0.04
N VAL A 44 -17.09 15.46 0.12
CA VAL A 44 -16.41 14.14 0.07
C VAL A 44 -15.69 13.97 -1.26
N GLU A 45 -16.34 14.22 -2.39
CA GLU A 45 -15.74 14.13 -3.72
C GLU A 45 -14.55 15.07 -3.88
N ARG A 46 -14.64 16.27 -3.32
CA ARG A 46 -13.55 17.25 -3.32
C ARG A 46 -12.35 16.79 -2.49
N LEU A 47 -12.58 16.15 -1.34
CA LEU A 47 -11.52 15.56 -0.50
C LEU A 47 -10.81 14.43 -1.24
N ILE A 48 -11.56 13.57 -1.95
CA ILE A 48 -11.02 12.48 -2.78
C ILE A 48 -10.24 13.05 -3.96
N LYS A 49 -10.81 13.98 -4.72
CA LYS A 49 -10.17 14.63 -5.88
C LYS A 49 -8.85 15.31 -5.51
N LYS A 50 -8.79 15.89 -4.31
CA LYS A 50 -7.55 16.49 -3.77
C LYS A 50 -6.60 15.49 -3.14
N LYS A 51 -6.88 14.18 -3.22
CA LYS A 51 -6.06 13.11 -2.67
C LYS A 51 -5.79 13.25 -1.15
N ILE A 52 -6.72 13.87 -0.41
CA ILE A 52 -6.65 13.99 1.05
C ILE A 52 -7.14 12.71 1.70
N ILE A 53 -8.19 12.10 1.14
CA ILE A 53 -8.72 10.80 1.56
C ILE A 53 -8.83 9.86 0.37
N SER A 54 -8.83 8.57 0.69
CA SER A 54 -9.20 7.48 -0.22
C SER A 54 -10.17 6.57 0.52
N ILE A 55 -11.17 6.04 -0.18
CA ILE A 55 -12.14 5.07 0.36
C ILE A 55 -11.89 3.75 -0.37
N SER A 56 -11.45 2.73 0.37
CA SER A 56 -11.16 1.40 -0.16
C SER A 56 -11.45 0.33 0.89
N ALA A 57 -11.55 -0.92 0.47
CA ALA A 57 -11.58 -2.05 1.38
C ALA A 57 -10.21 -2.23 2.03
N LEU A 58 -10.19 -2.56 3.30
CA LEU A 58 -9.01 -3.02 4.02
C LEU A 58 -9.15 -4.52 4.28
N ILE A 59 -8.05 -5.24 4.20
CA ILE A 59 -8.01 -6.70 4.31
C ILE A 59 -7.30 -7.08 5.61
N ASN A 60 -7.83 -8.05 6.35
CA ASN A 60 -7.09 -8.69 7.43
C ASN A 60 -6.02 -9.60 6.81
N PRO A 61 -4.73 -9.25 6.88
CA PRO A 61 -3.68 -10.03 6.23
C PRO A 61 -3.55 -11.43 6.83
N GLU A 62 -3.76 -11.63 8.11
CA GLU A 62 -3.59 -12.90 8.81
C GLU A 62 -4.50 -14.01 8.25
N GLU A 63 -5.64 -13.66 7.67
CA GLU A 63 -6.55 -14.62 7.03
C GLU A 63 -6.03 -15.15 5.67
N ILE A 64 -4.98 -14.52 5.11
CA ILE A 64 -4.50 -14.81 3.75
C ILE A 64 -3.00 -15.07 3.73
N TYR A 65 -2.25 -14.32 4.53
CA TYR A 65 -0.80 -14.33 4.59
C TYR A 65 -0.34 -14.55 6.03
N PRO A 66 0.17 -15.76 6.35
CA PRO A 66 0.60 -16.08 7.73
C PRO A 66 1.89 -15.39 8.15
N LEU A 67 2.61 -14.76 7.21
CA LEU A 67 3.88 -14.12 7.47
C LEU A 67 3.88 -12.67 6.99
N SER A 68 4.65 -11.85 7.67
CA SER A 68 5.05 -10.52 7.21
C SER A 68 6.56 -10.33 7.40
N ALA A 69 7.13 -9.42 6.61
CA ALA A 69 8.53 -9.04 6.73
C ALA A 69 8.67 -7.52 6.75
N CYS A 70 9.52 -7.04 7.64
CA CYS A 70 10.04 -5.68 7.63
C CYS A 70 11.48 -5.74 7.06
N ILE A 71 11.71 -5.10 5.93
CA ILE A 71 12.95 -5.15 5.17
C ILE A 71 13.55 -3.75 5.18
N GLY A 72 14.76 -3.64 5.74
CA GLY A 72 15.60 -2.45 5.67
C GLY A 72 16.63 -2.59 4.55
N ILE A 73 16.74 -1.60 3.69
CA ILE A 73 17.69 -1.61 2.57
C ILE A 73 18.63 -0.43 2.68
N GLU A 74 19.93 -0.69 2.68
CA GLU A 74 20.96 0.30 2.40
C GLU A 74 21.30 0.25 0.91
N ALA A 75 21.08 1.36 0.21
CA ALA A 75 21.34 1.50 -1.22
C ALA A 75 21.81 2.91 -1.54
N ASP A 76 22.49 3.07 -2.66
CA ASP A 76 22.76 4.38 -3.24
C ASP A 76 21.47 5.01 -3.83
N ALA A 77 21.60 6.21 -4.41
CA ALA A 77 20.46 6.94 -4.95
C ALA A 77 19.80 6.21 -6.13
N ASP A 78 20.58 5.58 -6.99
CA ASP A 78 20.09 4.89 -8.18
C ASP A 78 19.41 3.57 -7.79
N GLY A 79 20.03 2.74 -6.96
CA GLY A 79 19.46 1.52 -6.41
C GLY A 79 18.15 1.81 -5.66
N THR A 80 18.14 2.85 -4.83
CA THR A 80 16.92 3.32 -4.15
C THR A 80 15.77 3.60 -5.15
N ASN A 81 16.06 4.33 -6.24
CA ASN A 81 15.05 4.68 -7.23
C ASN A 81 14.60 3.46 -8.06
N ILE A 82 15.49 2.51 -8.34
CA ILE A 82 15.16 1.25 -9.01
C ILE A 82 14.15 0.47 -8.16
N ILE A 83 14.47 0.23 -6.89
CA ILE A 83 13.59 -0.52 -5.97
C ILE A 83 12.21 0.15 -5.86
N ILE A 84 12.14 1.48 -5.73
CA ILE A 84 10.86 2.18 -5.67
C ILE A 84 10.02 1.94 -6.94
N ARG A 85 10.63 2.02 -8.13
CA ARG A 85 9.92 1.77 -9.39
C ARG A 85 9.37 0.35 -9.47
N LYS A 86 10.18 -0.65 -9.09
CA LYS A 86 9.78 -2.07 -9.11
C LYS A 86 8.67 -2.36 -8.10
N LEU A 87 8.78 -1.85 -6.89
CA LEU A 87 7.93 -2.30 -5.77
C LEU A 87 6.70 -1.44 -5.49
N ARG A 88 6.63 -0.20 -6.00
CA ARG A 88 5.49 0.71 -5.73
C ARG A 88 4.11 0.14 -6.07
N ASN A 89 4.04 -0.84 -6.97
CA ASN A 89 2.81 -1.50 -7.39
C ASN A 89 2.74 -2.97 -6.96
N CYS A 90 3.74 -3.48 -6.23
CA CYS A 90 3.73 -4.86 -5.77
C CYS A 90 2.56 -5.11 -4.81
N PRO A 91 1.71 -6.12 -5.07
CA PRO A 91 0.55 -6.41 -4.23
C PRO A 91 0.91 -6.95 -2.85
N LEU A 92 2.10 -7.53 -2.70
CA LEU A 92 2.60 -8.02 -1.42
C LEU A 92 3.13 -6.89 -0.52
N VAL A 93 3.49 -5.74 -1.11
CA VAL A 93 4.06 -4.59 -0.38
C VAL A 93 2.94 -3.65 0.06
N PHE A 94 2.75 -3.50 1.36
CA PHE A 94 1.77 -2.59 1.91
C PHE A 94 2.36 -1.28 2.45
N HIS A 95 3.68 -1.23 2.65
CA HIS A 95 4.38 -0.02 3.04
C HIS A 95 5.75 0.05 2.36
N LEU A 96 6.06 1.19 1.77
CA LEU A 96 7.35 1.49 1.14
C LEU A 96 7.67 2.96 1.41
N ALA A 97 8.75 3.21 2.14
CA ALA A 97 9.16 4.54 2.51
C ALA A 97 10.65 4.78 2.30
N LYS A 98 11.01 5.99 1.83
CA LYS A 98 12.38 6.51 1.92
C LYS A 98 12.63 6.94 3.36
N THR A 99 13.80 6.59 3.89
CA THR A 99 14.22 6.93 5.24
C THR A 99 15.59 7.61 5.24
N SER A 100 15.88 8.30 6.33
CA SER A 100 17.19 8.88 6.62
C SER A 100 17.78 8.15 7.81
N GLY A 101 18.85 7.43 7.66
CA GLY A 101 19.46 6.62 8.72
C GLY A 101 20.25 5.48 8.12
N ASN A 102 20.36 4.37 8.83
CA ASN A 102 21.12 3.20 8.38
C ASN A 102 20.52 2.56 7.11
N HIS A 103 19.21 2.71 6.91
CA HIS A 103 18.53 2.24 5.72
C HIS A 103 18.03 3.42 4.89
N SER A 104 18.19 3.37 3.58
CA SER A 104 17.63 4.34 2.62
C SER A 104 16.17 4.03 2.28
N LEU A 105 15.75 2.78 2.47
CA LEU A 105 14.37 2.31 2.28
C LEU A 105 13.94 1.38 3.41
N ILE A 106 12.67 1.49 3.79
CA ILE A 106 11.94 0.49 4.61
C ILE A 106 10.77 -0.03 3.81
N ILE A 107 10.64 -1.36 3.76
CA ILE A 107 9.58 -2.08 3.08
C ILE A 107 8.89 -2.98 4.10
N ASN A 108 7.55 -2.92 4.15
CA ASN A 108 6.79 -3.95 4.85
C ASN A 108 5.95 -4.71 3.83
N MET A 109 6.05 -6.03 3.88
CA MET A 109 5.35 -6.93 2.98
C MET A 109 4.68 -8.08 3.74
N VAL A 110 3.71 -8.70 3.07
CA VAL A 110 3.07 -9.95 3.50
C VAL A 110 3.49 -11.09 2.58
N ALA A 111 3.48 -12.32 3.10
CA ALA A 111 3.85 -13.51 2.34
C ALA A 111 3.11 -14.76 2.86
N LYS A 112 2.98 -15.77 2.00
CA LYS A 112 2.42 -17.08 2.35
C LYS A 112 3.39 -17.89 3.20
N ASP A 113 4.69 -17.84 2.85
CA ASP A 113 5.74 -18.63 3.44
C ASP A 113 7.11 -17.92 3.29
N ILE A 114 8.13 -18.51 3.88
CA ILE A 114 9.50 -18.00 3.86
C ILE A 114 10.07 -18.06 2.44
N SER A 115 9.74 -19.09 1.66
CA SER A 115 10.23 -19.24 0.28
C SER A 115 9.80 -18.06 -0.58
N GLN A 116 8.54 -17.61 -0.45
CA GLN A 116 8.06 -16.42 -1.15
C GLN A 116 8.83 -15.15 -0.77
N ILE A 117 9.23 -15.01 0.50
CA ILE A 117 10.05 -13.89 0.94
C ILE A 117 11.45 -13.96 0.32
N GLU A 118 12.09 -15.13 0.34
CA GLU A 118 13.42 -15.33 -0.25
C GLU A 118 13.42 -15.09 -1.76
N ASP A 119 12.44 -15.60 -2.49
CA ASP A 119 12.28 -15.34 -3.92
C ASP A 119 12.10 -13.84 -4.21
N PHE A 120 11.27 -13.16 -3.41
CA PHE A 120 11.09 -11.72 -3.52
C PHE A 120 12.41 -10.96 -3.27
N LEU A 121 13.14 -11.31 -2.22
CA LEU A 121 14.42 -10.68 -1.89
C LEU A 121 15.44 -10.87 -3.02
N ASN A 122 15.59 -12.10 -3.51
CA ASN A 122 16.59 -12.43 -4.52
C ASN A 122 16.26 -11.78 -5.87
N LYS A 123 15.00 -11.85 -6.32
CA LYS A 123 14.59 -11.38 -7.65
C LYS A 123 14.29 -9.88 -7.72
N GLN A 124 13.85 -9.28 -6.62
CA GLN A 124 13.38 -7.89 -6.66
C GLN A 124 14.32 -6.90 -5.96
N ILE A 125 15.24 -7.39 -5.14
CA ILE A 125 16.09 -6.52 -4.32
C ILE A 125 17.56 -6.84 -4.50
N ARG A 126 18.01 -8.05 -4.14
CA ARG A 126 19.46 -8.40 -4.09
C ARG A 126 20.12 -8.42 -5.47
N SER A 127 19.36 -8.68 -6.53
CA SER A 127 19.84 -8.64 -7.91
C SER A 127 20.08 -7.23 -8.44
N GLU A 128 19.56 -6.21 -7.77
CA GLU A 128 19.63 -4.85 -8.28
C GLU A 128 20.97 -4.16 -7.98
N PRO A 129 21.51 -3.39 -8.94
CA PRO A 129 22.72 -2.61 -8.72
C PRO A 129 22.50 -1.52 -7.66
N GLY A 130 23.59 -1.17 -6.96
CA GLY A 130 23.57 -0.13 -5.93
C GLY A 130 23.02 -0.57 -4.57
N ILE A 131 22.60 -1.84 -4.41
CA ILE A 131 22.23 -2.42 -3.11
C ILE A 131 23.49 -2.80 -2.34
N LYS A 132 23.62 -2.28 -1.11
CA LYS A 132 24.79 -2.52 -0.25
C LYS A 132 24.50 -3.52 0.86
N HIS A 133 23.34 -3.37 1.51
CA HIS A 133 22.93 -4.21 2.62
C HIS A 133 21.41 -4.37 2.65
N VAL A 134 20.95 -5.57 3.06
CA VAL A 134 19.54 -5.89 3.23
C VAL A 134 19.35 -6.59 4.56
N GLU A 135 18.61 -5.96 5.46
CA GLU A 135 18.19 -6.52 6.73
C GLU A 135 16.74 -6.99 6.64
N VAL A 136 16.44 -8.18 7.15
CA VAL A 136 15.10 -8.78 7.07
C VAL A 136 14.65 -9.22 8.46
N ASN A 137 13.56 -8.65 8.92
CA ASN A 137 12.91 -9.02 10.17
C ASN A 137 11.57 -9.68 9.86
N LEU A 138 11.42 -10.95 10.24
CA LEU A 138 10.19 -11.71 10.02
C LEU A 138 9.24 -11.57 11.19
N SER A 139 7.94 -11.55 10.91
CA SER A 139 6.88 -11.57 11.89
C SER A 139 5.74 -12.47 11.43
N ASN A 140 5.13 -13.17 12.37
CA ASN A 140 3.94 -14.00 12.16
C ASN A 140 2.64 -13.29 12.53
N SER A 141 2.70 -12.04 12.98
CA SER A 141 1.54 -11.25 13.37
C SER A 141 1.76 -9.76 13.14
N ILE A 142 0.73 -9.09 12.64
CA ILE A 142 0.67 -7.63 12.51
C ILE A 142 -0.36 -7.12 13.52
N ILE A 143 0.13 -6.55 14.61
CA ILE A 143 -0.74 -6.11 15.71
C ILE A 143 -1.47 -4.82 15.34
N VAL A 144 -0.76 -3.85 14.75
CA VAL A 144 -1.32 -2.55 14.34
C VAL A 144 -0.66 -2.10 13.02
N PRO A 145 -1.47 -1.74 12.00
CA PRO A 145 -2.93 -1.87 11.90
C PRO A 145 -3.37 -3.30 11.60
N LYS A 146 -4.50 -3.75 12.20
CA LYS A 146 -5.05 -5.09 11.96
C LYS A 146 -5.55 -5.30 10.53
N TYR A 147 -5.92 -4.24 9.83
CA TYR A 147 -6.40 -4.27 8.45
C TYR A 147 -5.49 -3.44 7.57
N LEU A 148 -5.06 -4.00 6.43
CA LEU A 148 -4.12 -3.38 5.51
C LEU A 148 -4.78 -3.02 4.17
N PRO A 149 -4.33 -1.94 3.50
CA PRO A 149 -4.75 -1.60 2.15
C PRO A 149 -4.03 -2.47 1.11
N LEU A 150 -4.13 -3.78 1.23
CA LEU A 150 -3.53 -4.72 0.29
C LEU A 150 -4.20 -4.60 -1.08
N ARG A 151 -3.40 -4.69 -2.12
CA ARG A 151 -3.90 -4.69 -3.49
C ARG A 151 -4.24 -6.11 -3.90
N PHE A 152 -5.52 -6.40 -3.96
CA PHE A 152 -6.04 -7.65 -4.52
C PHE A 152 -6.52 -7.35 -5.93
N PHE A 153 -5.64 -7.58 -6.92
CA PHE A 153 -6.07 -7.48 -8.32
C PHE A 153 -6.04 -8.89 -8.94
N PRO A 154 -7.16 -9.41 -9.43
CA PRO A 154 -7.08 -10.25 -10.59
C PRO A 154 -6.42 -9.37 -11.67
N SER A 155 -5.35 -9.84 -12.28
CA SER A 155 -4.71 -9.14 -13.39
C SER A 155 -5.78 -8.75 -14.41
N ILE A 156 -5.97 -7.44 -14.62
CA ILE A 156 -6.89 -6.94 -15.65
C ILE A 156 -6.24 -7.16 -17.02
N ASP A 157 -4.91 -7.12 -17.06
CA ASP A 157 -4.13 -7.40 -18.26
C ASP A 157 -3.54 -8.81 -18.15
N PRO A 158 -3.93 -9.75 -19.06
CA PRO A 158 -3.41 -11.11 -19.04
C PRO A 158 -1.91 -11.19 -19.33
N GLU A 159 -1.30 -10.17 -19.88
CA GLU A 159 0.12 -10.16 -20.25
C GLU A 159 1.03 -9.58 -19.16
N TYR A 160 0.49 -8.80 -18.22
CA TYR A 160 1.27 -8.11 -17.19
C TYR A 160 0.76 -8.38 -15.79
N VAL A 161 1.69 -8.42 -14.84
CA VAL A 161 1.38 -8.47 -13.40
C VAL A 161 1.31 -7.05 -12.81
N ALA A 162 0.78 -6.92 -11.60
CA ALA A 162 0.56 -5.62 -10.94
C ALA A 162 1.85 -4.78 -10.75
N CYS A 163 3.02 -5.40 -10.71
CA CYS A 163 4.31 -4.72 -10.66
C CYS A 163 4.81 -4.22 -12.03
N GLY A 164 4.10 -4.53 -13.13
CA GLY A 164 4.47 -4.11 -14.49
C GLY A 164 5.38 -5.07 -15.22
N LEU A 165 5.76 -6.21 -14.63
CA LEU A 165 6.46 -7.28 -15.33
C LEU A 165 5.48 -8.10 -16.18
N ARG A 166 5.96 -8.69 -17.26
CA ARG A 166 5.16 -9.64 -18.06
C ARG A 166 4.94 -10.94 -17.27
N VAL A 167 3.86 -11.63 -17.58
CA VAL A 167 3.52 -12.91 -16.91
C VAL A 167 4.55 -14.00 -17.21
N ASP A 168 5.18 -13.96 -18.37
CA ASP A 168 6.22 -14.87 -18.83
C ASP A 168 7.66 -14.43 -18.48
N ASP A 169 7.83 -13.29 -17.79
CA ASP A 169 9.11 -12.75 -17.42
C ASP A 169 9.78 -13.60 -16.32
N GLU A 170 11.01 -14.02 -16.54
CA GLU A 170 11.82 -14.80 -15.58
C GLU A 170 12.13 -14.02 -14.29
N GLU A 171 12.17 -12.69 -14.37
CA GLU A 171 12.34 -11.81 -13.19
C GLU A 171 11.09 -11.74 -12.31
N ARG A 172 9.98 -12.25 -12.76
CA ARG A 172 8.74 -12.31 -12.02
C ARG A 172 8.87 -13.20 -10.78
N CYS A 173 8.23 -12.80 -9.68
CA CYS A 173 8.08 -13.68 -8.52
C CYS A 173 7.23 -14.90 -8.89
N PRO A 174 7.70 -16.14 -8.61
CA PRO A 174 7.01 -17.38 -9.00
C PRO A 174 5.57 -17.46 -8.51
N ASP A 175 5.33 -16.99 -7.28
CA ASP A 175 4.02 -17.00 -6.62
C ASP A 175 3.39 -15.61 -6.51
N CYS A 176 3.56 -14.78 -7.56
CA CYS A 176 2.94 -13.46 -7.58
C CYS A 176 1.41 -13.58 -7.54
N PRO A 177 0.72 -12.98 -6.54
CA PRO A 177 -0.72 -13.09 -6.40
C PRO A 177 -1.51 -12.40 -7.51
N SER A 178 -0.84 -11.60 -8.35
CA SER A 178 -1.46 -10.97 -9.53
C SER A 178 -1.57 -11.91 -10.73
N VAL A 179 -0.96 -13.10 -10.68
CA VAL A 179 -1.04 -14.09 -11.76
C VAL A 179 -2.11 -15.08 -11.42
N LYS A 180 -3.12 -15.22 -12.28
CA LYS A 180 -4.06 -16.34 -12.21
C LYS A 180 -3.31 -17.63 -12.54
N ARG A 181 -3.38 -18.62 -11.68
CA ARG A 181 -3.05 -20.01 -12.00
C ARG A 181 -4.16 -20.62 -12.83
#